data_679bbb77d6e0eef153f6916285d46af8
#
_entry.id   679bbb77d6e0eef153f6916285d46af8
#
_cell.length_a   1.000
_cell.length_b   1.000
_cell.length_c   1.000
_cell.angle_alpha   90.00
_cell.angle_beta   90.00
_cell.angle_gamma   90.00
#
_symmetry.space_group_name_H-M   'P 1'
#
loop_
_entity.id
_entity.type
_entity.pdbx_description
1 polymer ?
#
loop_
_entity_poly.entity_id
_entity_poly.type
_entity_poly.pdbx_seq_one_letter_code
_entity_poly.pdbx_strand_id
1 'polypeptide(L)'
;MALFNSINTSGSGLSAEQLRMDIISNNIANINSTRTEAGGPYRRQKPVFMAKEPQFTIDLGPFVRSPVWRIGQGVRVVGIDTDDSPLRKEYQPNHPDADKDGYVLFPNVNIVVEMTDMIEATRAYEANVTAMRSAKQMMMKSLEIGR
;
A
#
# COMPACT_ATOMS: atom_id res chain seq x y z
N MET A 1 -11.46 3.49 -25.48
CA MET A 1 -10.98 2.43 -24.55
C MET A 1 -9.81 2.91 -23.68
N ALA A 2 -8.81 3.65 -24.19
CA ALA A 2 -7.65 4.11 -23.42
C ALA A 2 -7.98 5.01 -22.20
N LEU A 3 -8.96 5.92 -22.31
CA LEU A 3 -9.35 6.84 -21.23
C LEU A 3 -9.98 6.11 -20.02
N PHE A 4 -10.80 5.08 -20.26
CA PHE A 4 -11.35 4.27 -19.17
C PHE A 4 -10.28 3.45 -18.46
N ASN A 5 -9.26 2.98 -19.20
CA ASN A 5 -8.13 2.28 -18.59
C ASN A 5 -7.32 3.21 -17.66
N SER A 6 -7.12 4.48 -18.04
CA SER A 6 -6.41 5.42 -17.17
C SER A 6 -7.17 5.68 -15.87
N ILE A 7 -8.50 5.82 -15.91
CA ILE A 7 -9.34 5.98 -14.72
C ILE A 7 -9.28 4.73 -13.83
N ASN A 8 -9.41 3.54 -14.42
CA ASN A 8 -9.34 2.28 -13.67
C ASN A 8 -7.97 2.07 -13.03
N THR A 9 -6.89 2.40 -13.76
CA THR A 9 -5.53 2.30 -13.26
C THR A 9 -5.32 3.25 -12.08
N SER A 10 -5.68 4.54 -12.23
CA SER A 10 -5.59 5.51 -11.15
C SER A 10 -6.51 5.15 -9.97
N GLY A 11 -7.71 4.64 -10.23
CA GLY A 11 -8.64 4.18 -9.19
C GLY A 11 -8.06 3.02 -8.38
N SER A 12 -7.39 2.06 -9.04
CA SER A 12 -6.70 0.97 -8.33
C SER A 12 -5.53 1.48 -7.49
N GLY A 13 -4.78 2.48 -7.98
CA GLY A 13 -3.73 3.16 -7.23
C GLY A 13 -4.26 3.87 -5.99
N LEU A 14 -5.37 4.60 -6.12
CA LEU A 14 -6.03 5.26 -4.98
C LEU A 14 -6.40 4.28 -3.87
N SER A 15 -7.03 3.16 -4.22
CA SER A 15 -7.41 2.14 -3.23
C SER A 15 -6.19 1.50 -2.55
N ALA A 16 -5.11 1.29 -3.30
CA ALA A 16 -3.88 0.71 -2.80
C ALA A 16 -3.16 1.66 -1.84
N GLU A 17 -3.03 2.95 -2.21
CA GLU A 17 -2.40 3.95 -1.35
C GLU A 17 -3.24 4.28 -0.12
N GLN A 18 -4.57 4.23 -0.22
CA GLN A 18 -5.44 4.39 0.95
C GLN A 18 -5.19 3.28 1.98
N LEU A 19 -5.15 2.02 1.54
CA LEU A 19 -4.82 0.91 2.43
C LEU A 19 -3.41 1.04 3.01
N ARG A 20 -2.43 1.55 2.23
CA ARG A 20 -1.08 1.83 2.74
C ARG A 20 -1.11 2.86 3.86
N MET A 21 -1.85 3.96 3.71
CA MET A 21 -2.01 4.98 4.74
C MET A 21 -2.70 4.41 6.00
N ASP A 22 -3.71 3.57 5.84
CA ASP A 22 -4.40 2.92 6.96
C ASP A 22 -3.46 2.01 7.76
N ILE A 23 -2.61 1.23 7.08
CA ILE A 23 -1.60 0.36 7.71
C ILE A 23 -0.54 1.19 8.44
N ILE A 24 -0.02 2.26 7.82
CA ILE A 24 0.95 3.17 8.44
C ILE A 24 0.34 3.81 9.70
N SER A 25 -0.90 4.30 9.61
CA SER A 25 -1.63 4.83 10.76
C SER A 25 -1.73 3.81 11.89
N ASN A 26 -2.04 2.56 11.57
CA ASN A 26 -2.12 1.49 12.53
C ASN A 26 -0.75 1.18 13.16
N ASN A 27 0.33 1.17 12.38
CA ASN A 27 1.70 1.02 12.88
C ASN A 27 2.07 2.13 13.87
N ILE A 28 1.75 3.39 13.54
CA ILE A 28 2.02 4.55 14.40
C ILE A 28 1.20 4.46 15.70
N ALA A 29 -0.08 4.11 15.60
CA ALA A 29 -0.96 3.98 16.77
C ALA A 29 -0.46 2.89 17.74
N ASN A 30 0.15 1.83 17.22
CA ASN A 30 0.63 0.69 18.01
C ASN A 30 2.11 0.73 18.34
N ILE A 31 2.80 1.86 18.16
CA ILE A 31 4.26 1.98 18.40
C ILE A 31 4.68 1.63 19.84
N ASN A 32 3.77 1.81 20.80
CA ASN A 32 4.00 1.51 22.21
C ASN A 32 3.21 0.28 22.72
N SER A 33 2.59 -0.49 21.83
CA SER A 33 1.77 -1.65 22.20
C SER A 33 2.64 -2.87 22.51
N THR A 34 2.89 -3.11 23.79
CA THR A 34 3.70 -4.24 24.30
C THR A 34 2.93 -5.55 24.36
N ARG A 35 1.59 -5.50 24.30
CA ARG A 35 0.72 -6.68 24.37
C ARG A 35 -0.37 -6.64 23.29
N THR A 36 -0.51 -7.75 22.57
CA THR A 36 -1.58 -7.98 21.60
C THR A 36 -2.43 -9.19 22.00
N GLU A 37 -3.60 -9.36 21.37
CA GLU A 37 -4.46 -10.54 21.59
C GLU A 37 -3.78 -11.86 21.22
N ALA A 38 -2.90 -11.83 20.21
CA ALA A 38 -2.10 -12.98 19.79
C ALA A 38 -0.93 -13.31 20.76
N GLY A 39 -0.70 -12.44 21.75
CA GLY A 39 0.43 -12.53 22.68
C GLY A 39 1.68 -11.82 22.14
N GLY A 40 2.39 -11.14 23.07
CA GLY A 40 3.60 -10.38 22.75
C GLY A 40 3.35 -8.99 22.14
N PRO A 41 4.42 -8.26 21.79
CA PRO A 41 4.32 -6.91 21.27
C PRO A 41 3.78 -6.88 19.85
N TYR A 42 3.24 -5.73 19.45
CA TYR A 42 2.84 -5.48 18.07
C TYR A 42 4.03 -5.59 17.12
N ARG A 43 3.81 -6.05 15.90
CA ARG A 43 4.82 -6.09 14.83
C ARG A 43 4.39 -5.19 13.68
N ARG A 44 5.36 -4.50 13.09
CA ARG A 44 5.16 -3.65 11.92
C ARG A 44 4.49 -4.41 10.78
N GLN A 45 3.45 -3.84 10.19
CA GLN A 45 2.76 -4.38 9.04
C GLN A 45 3.10 -3.58 7.78
N LYS A 46 3.19 -4.28 6.64
CA LYS A 46 3.47 -3.69 5.32
C LYS A 46 2.49 -4.25 4.29
N PRO A 47 1.91 -3.41 3.40
CA PRO A 47 1.10 -3.92 2.30
C PRO A 47 2.01 -4.50 1.20
N VAL A 48 1.59 -5.63 0.62
CA VAL A 48 2.26 -6.25 -0.54
C VAL A 48 1.47 -5.91 -1.79
N PHE A 49 2.10 -5.13 -2.69
CA PHE A 49 1.51 -4.73 -3.96
C PHE A 49 1.91 -5.67 -5.08
N MET A 50 0.99 -5.92 -5.99
CA MET A 50 1.23 -6.67 -7.23
C MET A 50 0.58 -5.93 -8.40
N ALA A 51 1.24 -5.90 -9.56
CA ALA A 51 0.65 -5.40 -10.78
C ALA A 51 -0.55 -6.29 -11.16
N LYS A 52 -1.63 -5.68 -11.65
CA LYS A 52 -2.73 -6.44 -12.27
C LYS A 52 -2.27 -6.88 -13.65
N GLU A 53 -2.14 -8.20 -13.81
CA GLU A 53 -1.91 -8.77 -15.14
C GLU A 53 -3.18 -8.72 -15.99
N PRO A 54 -3.07 -8.49 -17.31
CA PRO A 54 -4.22 -8.55 -18.19
C PRO A 54 -4.79 -9.98 -18.18
N GLN A 55 -6.08 -10.12 -17.87
CA GLN A 55 -6.77 -11.42 -17.76
C GLN A 55 -6.93 -12.18 -19.10
N PHE A 56 -6.49 -11.61 -20.20
CA PHE A 56 -6.69 -12.19 -21.52
C PHE A 56 -5.36 -12.43 -22.21
N THR A 57 -4.88 -13.66 -22.15
CA THR A 57 -3.88 -14.22 -23.05
C THR A 57 -4.63 -14.91 -24.19
N ILE A 58 -4.58 -14.35 -25.40
CA ILE A 58 -4.97 -15.11 -26.58
C ILE A 58 -3.84 -16.10 -26.83
N ASP A 59 -4.05 -17.35 -26.46
CA ASP A 59 -3.14 -18.44 -26.81
C ASP A 59 -3.42 -18.83 -28.27
N LEU A 60 -2.74 -18.15 -29.20
CA LEU A 60 -2.81 -18.40 -30.62
C LEU A 60 -1.81 -19.49 -31.08
N GLY A 61 -1.44 -20.39 -30.16
CA GLY A 61 -0.52 -21.47 -30.44
C GLY A 61 0.96 -21.04 -30.51
N PRO A 62 1.89 -21.98 -30.79
CA PRO A 62 3.33 -21.75 -30.64
C PRO A 62 3.94 -20.75 -31.64
N PHE A 63 3.19 -20.31 -32.64
CA PHE A 63 3.69 -19.45 -33.73
C PHE A 63 3.40 -17.95 -33.55
N VAL A 64 2.59 -17.54 -32.59
CA VAL A 64 2.26 -16.12 -32.36
C VAL A 64 2.48 -15.75 -30.92
N ARG A 65 3.72 -15.68 -30.50
CA ARG A 65 4.15 -14.90 -29.34
C ARG A 65 4.33 -13.44 -29.76
N SER A 66 3.27 -12.77 -30.16
CA SER A 66 3.28 -11.30 -30.18
C SER A 66 3.23 -10.84 -28.73
N PRO A 67 4.25 -10.15 -28.20
CA PRO A 67 4.09 -9.38 -27.00
C PRO A 67 3.11 -8.26 -27.33
N VAL A 68 1.82 -8.50 -27.11
CA VAL A 68 0.87 -7.40 -27.07
C VAL A 68 1.31 -6.57 -25.88
N TRP A 69 1.99 -5.47 -26.14
CA TRP A 69 2.37 -4.47 -25.15
C TRP A 69 1.08 -3.91 -24.55
N ARG A 70 0.51 -4.65 -23.61
CA ARG A 70 -0.64 -4.17 -22.85
C ARG A 70 -0.09 -3.31 -21.72
N ILE A 71 -0.40 -2.03 -21.79
CA ILE A 71 -0.24 -1.12 -20.69
C ILE A 71 -0.92 -1.76 -19.47
N GLY A 72 -0.23 -1.82 -18.33
CA GLY A 72 -0.70 -2.47 -17.11
C GLY A 72 -2.11 -1.99 -16.72
N GLN A 73 -2.88 -2.89 -16.10
CA GLN A 73 -4.27 -2.62 -15.67
C GLN A 73 -4.33 -2.04 -14.24
N GLY A 74 -3.22 -1.53 -13.74
CA GLY A 74 -3.10 -0.96 -12.41
C GLY A 74 -2.49 -1.93 -11.39
N VAL A 75 -2.76 -1.68 -10.12
CA VAL A 75 -2.19 -2.37 -8.96
C VAL A 75 -3.29 -3.03 -8.13
N ARG A 76 -2.93 -4.11 -7.45
CA ARG A 76 -3.77 -4.71 -6.39
C ARG A 76 -2.92 -5.00 -5.17
N VAL A 77 -3.52 -4.92 -4.00
CA VAL A 77 -2.94 -5.45 -2.77
C VAL A 77 -3.20 -6.95 -2.72
N VAL A 78 -2.15 -7.74 -2.50
CA VAL A 78 -2.23 -9.21 -2.42
C VAL A 78 -2.39 -9.65 -0.98
N GLY A 79 -1.83 -8.89 -0.05
CA GLY A 79 -1.90 -9.20 1.37
C GLY A 79 -1.18 -8.14 2.20
N ILE A 80 -1.25 -8.33 3.50
CA ILE A 80 -0.49 -7.56 4.48
C ILE A 80 0.56 -8.51 5.06
N ASP A 81 1.81 -8.11 4.97
CA ASP A 81 2.95 -8.84 5.50
C ASP A 81 3.38 -8.26 6.83
N THR A 82 3.90 -9.12 7.71
CA THR A 82 4.39 -8.74 9.03
C THR A 82 5.92 -8.71 9.00
N ASP A 83 6.51 -7.62 9.47
CA ASP A 83 7.96 -7.46 9.52
C ASP A 83 8.57 -8.28 10.66
N ASP A 84 9.37 -9.29 10.32
CA ASP A 84 10.06 -10.16 11.29
C ASP A 84 11.36 -9.57 11.87
N SER A 85 11.66 -8.31 11.57
CA SER A 85 12.81 -7.61 12.15
C SER A 85 12.82 -7.68 13.67
N PRO A 86 14.00 -7.63 14.30
CA PRO A 86 14.09 -7.72 15.75
C PRO A 86 13.33 -6.59 16.45
N LEU A 87 12.64 -6.94 17.53
CA LEU A 87 11.90 -6.01 18.35
C LEU A 87 12.86 -5.06 19.11
N ARG A 88 12.41 -3.86 19.41
CA ARG A 88 13.17 -2.88 20.18
C ARG A 88 13.15 -3.25 21.67
N LYS A 89 14.31 -3.42 22.26
CA LYS A 89 14.47 -3.67 23.71
C LYS A 89 14.76 -2.37 24.42
N GLU A 90 13.99 -2.05 25.47
CA GLU A 90 14.22 -0.90 26.32
C GLU A 90 14.27 -1.32 27.78
N TYR A 91 15.18 -0.73 28.57
CA TYR A 91 15.28 -0.99 29.99
C TYR A 91 14.28 -0.14 30.75
N GLN A 92 13.20 -0.77 31.24
CA GLN A 92 12.12 -0.13 32.00
C GLN A 92 11.66 -1.07 33.12
N PRO A 93 12.40 -1.15 34.24
CA PRO A 93 12.13 -2.12 35.32
C PRO A 93 10.79 -1.93 36.02
N ASN A 94 10.20 -0.74 35.92
CA ASN A 94 8.89 -0.43 36.52
C ASN A 94 7.70 -0.73 35.60
N HIS A 95 7.94 -1.24 34.39
CA HIS A 95 6.89 -1.54 33.45
C HIS A 95 6.21 -2.88 33.79
N PRO A 96 4.88 -3.01 33.71
CA PRO A 96 4.16 -4.26 34.05
C PRO A 96 4.55 -5.46 33.14
N ASP A 97 5.04 -5.20 31.93
CA ASP A 97 5.47 -6.21 30.97
C ASP A 97 7.02 -6.36 30.93
N ALA A 98 7.73 -5.89 31.99
CA ALA A 98 9.17 -6.06 32.10
C ALA A 98 9.55 -7.52 32.36
N ASP A 99 10.58 -8.00 31.69
CA ASP A 99 11.20 -9.29 31.91
C ASP A 99 11.98 -9.29 33.27
N LYS A 100 12.43 -10.43 33.72
CA LYS A 100 13.22 -10.60 34.98
C LYS A 100 14.45 -9.71 35.04
N ASP A 101 15.01 -9.35 33.90
CA ASP A 101 16.17 -8.46 33.72
C ASP A 101 15.79 -6.97 33.60
N GLY A 102 14.50 -6.63 33.72
CA GLY A 102 13.98 -5.27 33.64
C GLY A 102 13.85 -4.72 32.21
N TYR A 103 13.91 -5.56 31.20
CA TYR A 103 13.74 -5.16 29.80
C TYR A 103 12.31 -5.38 29.31
N VAL A 104 11.82 -4.44 28.51
CA VAL A 104 10.53 -4.51 27.81
C VAL A 104 10.78 -4.60 26.32
N LEU A 105 10.02 -5.45 25.64
CA LEU A 105 10.02 -5.57 24.18
C LEU A 105 8.96 -4.63 23.60
N PHE A 106 9.41 -3.66 22.81
CA PHE A 106 8.57 -2.75 22.06
C PHE A 106 8.47 -3.17 20.59
N PRO A 107 7.43 -2.72 19.86
CA PRO A 107 7.29 -2.94 18.43
C PRO A 107 8.51 -2.48 17.64
N ASN A 108 8.77 -3.16 16.50
CA ASN A 108 9.80 -2.80 15.54
C ASN A 108 9.36 -1.65 14.59
N VAL A 109 8.62 -0.69 15.11
CA VAL A 109 8.10 0.48 14.40
C VAL A 109 8.99 1.68 14.66
N ASN A 110 9.42 2.36 13.59
CA ASN A 110 10.14 3.65 13.68
C ASN A 110 9.23 4.78 13.20
N ILE A 111 8.87 5.68 14.11
CA ILE A 111 7.93 6.77 13.82
C ILE A 111 8.40 7.66 12.68
N VAL A 112 9.69 7.95 12.56
CA VAL A 112 10.23 8.82 11.51
C VAL A 112 10.08 8.18 10.13
N VAL A 113 10.33 6.88 10.05
CA VAL A 113 10.16 6.10 8.81
C VAL A 113 8.68 6.05 8.44
N GLU A 114 7.80 5.71 9.40
CA GLU A 114 6.35 5.66 9.14
C GLU A 114 5.78 7.02 8.70
N MET A 115 6.23 8.12 9.32
CA MET A 115 5.82 9.46 8.90
C MET A 115 6.29 9.81 7.49
N THR A 116 7.51 9.40 7.12
CA THR A 116 8.03 9.58 5.75
C THR A 116 7.20 8.75 4.76
N ASP A 117 6.95 7.49 5.07
CA ASP A 117 6.11 6.59 4.27
C ASP A 117 4.68 7.15 4.12
N MET A 118 4.12 7.77 5.17
CA MET A 118 2.80 8.43 5.13
C MET A 118 2.79 9.61 4.16
N ILE A 119 3.85 10.45 4.16
CA ILE A 119 3.96 11.59 3.24
C ILE A 119 4.05 11.09 1.79
N GLU A 120 4.83 10.03 1.55
CA GLU A 120 4.94 9.43 0.21
C GLU A 120 3.61 8.87 -0.28
N ALA A 121 2.90 8.12 0.57
CA ALA A 121 1.58 7.57 0.26
C ALA A 121 0.55 8.67 -0.04
N THR A 122 0.56 9.75 0.76
CA THR A 122 -0.33 10.91 0.55
C THR A 122 -0.05 11.57 -0.80
N ARG A 123 1.22 11.81 -1.14
CA ARG A 123 1.61 12.41 -2.43
C ARG A 123 1.22 11.51 -3.61
N ALA A 124 1.43 10.20 -3.48
CA ALA A 124 1.02 9.23 -4.50
C ALA A 124 -0.51 9.22 -4.69
N TYR A 125 -1.26 9.30 -3.60
CA TYR A 125 -2.71 9.42 -3.62
C TYR A 125 -3.15 10.69 -4.35
N GLU A 126 -2.62 11.86 -4.00
CA GLU A 126 -2.92 13.15 -4.63
C GLU A 126 -2.58 13.15 -6.13
N ALA A 127 -1.46 12.55 -6.53
CA ALA A 127 -1.08 12.39 -7.93
C ALA A 127 -2.12 11.56 -8.71
N ASN A 128 -2.59 10.44 -8.14
CA ASN A 128 -3.63 9.61 -8.74
C ASN A 128 -4.98 10.34 -8.85
N VAL A 129 -5.36 11.12 -7.81
CA VAL A 129 -6.56 11.98 -7.87
C VAL A 129 -6.45 13.00 -9.00
N THR A 130 -5.30 13.64 -9.15
CA THR A 130 -5.05 14.63 -10.20
C THR A 130 -5.11 13.99 -11.59
N ALA A 131 -4.50 12.81 -11.75
CA ALA A 131 -4.56 12.05 -13.00
C ALA A 131 -6.01 11.67 -13.38
N MET A 132 -6.80 11.22 -12.39
CA MET A 132 -8.21 10.88 -12.59
C MET A 132 -9.05 12.11 -12.97
N ARG A 133 -8.83 13.27 -12.34
CA ARG A 133 -9.47 14.54 -12.67
C ARG A 133 -9.14 14.96 -14.09
N SER A 134 -7.88 14.89 -14.48
CA SER A 134 -7.43 15.23 -15.86
C SER A 134 -8.06 14.31 -16.90
N ALA A 135 -8.12 13.00 -16.63
CA ALA A 135 -8.80 12.05 -17.52
C ALA A 135 -10.30 12.37 -17.67
N LYS A 136 -10.98 12.70 -16.55
CA LYS A 136 -12.39 13.14 -16.58
C LYS A 136 -12.58 14.41 -17.41
N GLN A 137 -11.72 15.41 -17.24
CA GLN A 137 -11.78 16.66 -18.02
C GLN A 137 -11.58 16.41 -19.52
N MET A 138 -10.64 15.55 -19.90
CA MET A 138 -10.45 15.16 -21.30
C MET A 138 -11.70 14.49 -21.87
N MET A 139 -12.37 13.61 -21.11
CA MET A 139 -13.63 13.00 -21.54
C MET A 139 -14.73 14.05 -21.75
N MET A 140 -14.89 14.98 -20.81
CA MET A 140 -15.89 16.04 -20.93
C MET A 140 -15.64 16.90 -22.16
N LYS A 141 -14.38 17.28 -22.40
CA LYS A 141 -13.98 18.04 -23.61
C LYS A 141 -14.23 17.27 -24.91
N SER A 142 -13.96 15.97 -24.93
CA SER A 142 -14.24 15.17 -26.13
C SER A 142 -15.73 15.05 -26.44
N LEU A 143 -16.61 15.05 -25.42
CA LEU A 143 -18.06 15.09 -25.61
C LEU A 143 -18.56 16.45 -26.12
N GLU A 144 -17.94 17.55 -25.67
CA GLU A 144 -18.27 18.91 -26.17
C GLU A 144 -17.91 19.08 -27.63
N ILE A 145 -16.82 18.46 -28.12
CA ILE A 145 -16.39 18.53 -29.54
C ILE A 145 -17.31 17.69 -30.44
N GLY A 146 -17.98 16.67 -29.88
CA GLY A 146 -18.90 15.80 -30.63
C GLY A 146 -20.33 16.32 -30.74
N ARG A 147 -20.58 17.53 -30.26
CA ARG A 147 -21.83 18.30 -30.47
C ARG A 147 -21.63 19.35 -31.56
#